data_e9631ddfc25f00b81eca5e6d1b3032ae
#
_entry.id   e9631ddfc25f00b81eca5e6d1b3032ae
#
_cell.length_a   1.000
_cell.length_b   1.000
_cell.length_c   1.000
_cell.angle_alpha   90.00
_cell.angle_beta   90.00
_cell.angle_gamma   90.00
#
_symmetry.space_group_name_H-M   'P 1'
#
loop_
_entity.id
_entity.type
_entity.pdbx_description
1 polymer ?
#
loop_
_entity_poly.entity_id
_entity_poly.type
_entity_poly.pdbx_seq_one_letter_code
_entity_poly.pdbx_strand_id
1 'polypeptide(L)'
;MVLNFKNLFNTESKKSKLSDFQDLDHLNGLAISITSAGLYNPPRDDLVLFYFRNGANYASVYTKSNIISENIKWNKSIKNKRIMALLVNTRNANAFTGKKGYTGL
;
A
#
# COMPACT_ATOMS: atom_id res chain seq x y z
N MET A 1 -11.00 18.35 -14.07
CA MET A 1 -10.99 18.38 -12.60
C MET A 1 -9.54 18.14 -12.14
N VAL A 2 -8.84 19.19 -11.77
CA VAL A 2 -7.49 19.08 -11.22
C VAL A 2 -7.64 18.80 -9.74
N LEU A 3 -7.35 17.57 -9.32
CA LEU A 3 -7.31 17.20 -7.90
C LEU A 3 -6.10 17.93 -7.28
N ASN A 4 -6.40 18.92 -6.45
CA ASN A 4 -5.38 19.66 -5.72
C ASN A 4 -4.89 18.81 -4.53
N PHE A 5 -3.79 18.10 -4.72
CA PHE A 5 -3.22 17.18 -3.74
C PHE A 5 -2.73 17.86 -2.45
N LYS A 6 -2.56 19.19 -2.43
CA LYS A 6 -2.12 19.91 -1.22
C LYS A 6 -3.08 19.76 -0.03
N ASN A 7 -4.36 19.52 -0.27
CA ASN A 7 -5.35 19.37 0.79
C ASN A 7 -5.50 17.91 1.31
N LEU A 8 -4.93 16.93 0.62
CA LEU A 8 -4.98 15.53 1.08
C LEU A 8 -3.98 15.22 2.21
N PHE A 9 -2.96 16.04 2.39
CA PHE A 9 -1.89 15.82 3.37
C PHE A 9 -1.98 16.75 4.59
N ASN A 10 -3.09 17.47 4.77
CA ASN A 10 -3.26 18.42 5.88
C ASN A 10 -3.75 17.75 7.18
N THR A 11 -3.57 16.47 7.34
CA THR A 11 -3.60 15.84 8.65
C THR A 11 -2.20 15.99 9.24
N GLU A 12 -2.10 16.48 10.47
CA GLU A 12 -0.86 16.50 11.25
C GLU A 12 -0.30 15.08 11.40
N SER A 13 0.28 14.56 10.33
CA SER A 13 1.02 13.31 10.37
C SER A 13 2.23 13.55 11.25
N LYS A 14 2.37 12.80 12.33
CA LYS A 14 3.58 12.83 13.15
C LYS A 14 4.77 12.56 12.24
N LYS A 15 5.60 13.56 11.99
CA LYS A 15 6.80 13.43 11.18
C LYS A 15 7.68 12.31 11.72
N SER A 16 8.23 11.52 10.82
CA SER A 16 9.23 10.54 11.20
C SER A 16 10.41 11.22 11.89
N LYS A 17 10.88 10.64 13.00
CA LYS A 17 12.09 11.13 13.68
C LYS A 17 13.38 10.79 12.90
N LEU A 18 13.28 9.98 11.86
CA LEU A 18 14.43 9.44 11.11
C LEU A 18 14.79 10.27 9.89
N SER A 19 13.84 10.98 9.31
CA SER A 19 14.07 11.87 8.17
C SER A 19 12.96 12.90 8.06
N ASP A 20 13.29 14.07 7.53
CA ASP A 20 12.29 15.04 7.11
C ASP A 20 11.62 14.54 5.82
N PHE A 21 10.28 14.72 5.72
CA PHE A 21 9.57 14.51 4.47
C PHE A 21 9.99 15.61 3.49
N GLN A 22 10.47 15.18 2.33
CA GLN A 22 10.74 16.09 1.23
C GLN A 22 9.45 16.30 0.42
N ASP A 23 9.25 17.51 -0.08
CA ASP A 23 8.23 17.76 -1.08
C ASP A 23 8.63 17.01 -2.35
N LEU A 24 7.77 16.10 -2.79
CA LEU A 24 7.97 15.33 -4.01
C LEU A 24 7.22 15.99 -5.16
N ASP A 25 7.86 16.04 -6.31
CA ASP A 25 7.23 16.48 -7.54
C ASP A 25 6.06 15.57 -7.93
N HIS A 26 5.08 16.16 -8.59
CA HIS A 26 3.93 15.42 -9.08
C HIS A 26 4.35 14.41 -10.17
N LEU A 27 4.03 13.13 -9.96
CA LEU A 27 4.25 12.08 -10.94
C LEU A 27 3.03 11.91 -11.85
N ASN A 28 3.21 12.22 -13.13
CA ASN A 28 2.16 12.04 -14.13
C ASN A 28 1.76 10.55 -14.25
N GLY A 29 0.47 10.29 -14.20
CA GLY A 29 -0.06 8.93 -14.32
C GLY A 29 -0.12 8.14 -13.03
N LEU A 30 0.29 8.72 -11.89
CA LEU A 30 0.10 8.15 -10.56
C LEU A 30 -1.05 8.85 -9.84
N ALA A 31 -2.00 8.09 -9.34
CA ALA A 31 -3.02 8.55 -8.39
C ALA A 31 -2.85 7.80 -7.07
N ILE A 32 -3.02 8.50 -5.96
CA ILE A 32 -2.93 7.94 -4.61
C ILE A 32 -4.24 8.21 -3.89
N SER A 33 -4.79 7.18 -3.28
CA SER A 33 -5.97 7.28 -2.42
C SER A 33 -5.64 6.70 -1.04
N ILE A 34 -6.03 7.41 -0.01
CA ILE A 34 -5.79 7.03 1.39
C ILE A 34 -7.14 7.02 2.09
N THR A 35 -7.39 6.00 2.89
CA THR A 35 -8.65 5.87 3.62
C THR A 35 -8.48 5.03 4.89
N SER A 36 -9.47 5.14 5.78
CA SER A 36 -9.61 4.24 6.91
C SER A 36 -10.50 3.05 6.51
N ALA A 37 -9.96 1.85 6.59
CA ALA A 37 -10.70 0.60 6.45
C ALA A 37 -11.24 0.07 7.80
N GLY A 38 -11.09 0.86 8.88
CA GLY A 38 -11.60 0.51 10.21
C GLY A 38 -10.72 -0.46 10.98
N LEU A 39 -9.44 -0.59 10.63
CA LEU A 39 -8.51 -1.49 11.33
C LEU A 39 -8.04 -0.94 12.67
N TYR A 40 -8.26 0.33 12.93
CA TYR A 40 -7.84 1.01 14.17
C TYR A 40 -9.01 1.60 14.95
N ASN A 41 -8.86 1.61 16.27
CA ASN A 41 -9.72 2.33 17.19
C ASN A 41 -8.81 3.19 18.11
N PRO A 42 -8.91 4.56 18.10
CA PRO A 42 -9.77 5.35 17.21
C PRO A 42 -9.41 5.20 15.72
N PRO A 43 -10.34 5.49 14.80
CA PRO A 43 -10.12 5.41 13.36
C PRO A 43 -8.95 6.29 12.90
N ARG A 44 -8.15 5.77 11.98
CA ARG A 44 -7.08 6.49 11.30
C ARG A 44 -6.84 5.86 9.93
N ASP A 45 -6.10 6.54 9.08
CA ASP A 45 -5.74 6.02 7.77
C ASP A 45 -4.89 4.74 7.92
N ASP A 46 -5.38 3.67 7.33
CA ASP A 46 -4.77 2.34 7.43
C ASP A 46 -4.69 1.60 6.10
N LEU A 47 -5.24 2.21 5.04
CA LEU A 47 -5.25 1.66 3.69
C LEU A 47 -4.83 2.72 2.68
N VAL A 48 -3.86 2.36 1.83
CA VAL A 48 -3.36 3.23 0.75
C VAL A 48 -3.41 2.47 -0.56
N LEU A 49 -3.96 3.10 -1.60
CA LEU A 49 -3.96 2.61 -2.96
C LEU A 49 -3.11 3.53 -3.84
N PHE A 50 -2.12 2.96 -4.50
CA PHE A 50 -1.38 3.59 -5.61
C PHE A 50 -1.95 3.05 -6.91
N TYR A 51 -2.45 3.92 -7.78
CA TYR A 51 -2.97 3.56 -9.09
C TYR A 51 -2.10 4.14 -10.20
N PHE A 52 -1.59 3.28 -11.08
CA PHE A 52 -0.73 3.64 -12.19
C PHE A 52 -1.54 3.57 -13.49
N ARG A 53 -1.98 4.73 -13.99
CA ARG A 53 -2.83 4.83 -15.18
C ARG A 53 -2.31 4.03 -16.38
N ASN A 54 -1.01 4.09 -16.62
CA ASN A 54 -0.36 3.41 -17.74
C ASN A 54 0.37 2.12 -17.31
N GLY A 55 0.14 1.67 -16.09
CA GLY A 55 0.90 0.60 -15.46
C GLY A 55 2.33 1.01 -15.10
N ALA A 56 2.93 0.26 -14.19
CA ALA A 56 4.30 0.45 -13.75
C ALA A 56 5.06 -0.88 -13.79
N ASN A 57 6.32 -0.82 -14.14
CA ASN A 57 7.23 -1.95 -13.93
C ASN A 57 7.57 -2.01 -12.44
N TYR A 58 7.67 -3.21 -11.89
CA TYR A 58 8.05 -3.39 -10.50
C TYR A 58 9.12 -4.45 -10.31
N ALA A 59 9.87 -4.31 -9.25
CA ALA A 59 10.76 -5.33 -8.72
C ALA A 59 10.43 -5.54 -7.24
N SER A 60 10.58 -6.75 -6.76
CA SER A 60 10.24 -7.10 -5.38
C SER A 60 11.27 -8.03 -4.78
N VAL A 61 11.50 -7.85 -3.49
CA VAL A 61 12.27 -8.77 -2.66
C VAL A 61 11.36 -9.30 -1.56
N TYR A 62 11.55 -10.54 -1.18
CA TYR A 62 10.69 -11.22 -0.21
C TYR A 62 11.52 -11.86 0.89
N THR A 63 10.88 -12.04 2.03
CA THR A 63 11.48 -12.77 3.14
C THR A 63 11.90 -14.19 2.77
N LYS A 64 12.97 -14.67 3.38
CA LYS A 64 13.43 -16.07 3.32
C LYS A 64 12.79 -16.94 4.42
N SER A 65 11.94 -16.35 5.29
CA SER A 65 11.25 -17.09 6.33
C SER A 65 10.38 -18.21 5.74
N ASN A 66 10.28 -19.31 6.46
CA ASN A 66 9.35 -20.39 6.12
C ASN A 66 7.89 -20.01 6.45
N ILE A 67 7.71 -18.98 7.26
CA ILE A 67 6.42 -18.45 7.65
C ILE A 67 6.16 -17.20 6.80
N ILE A 68 5.33 -17.36 5.77
CA ILE A 68 5.04 -16.33 4.79
C ILE A 68 3.55 -16.00 4.86
N SER A 69 3.22 -14.70 4.85
CA SER A 69 1.83 -14.24 4.80
C SER A 69 1.19 -14.56 3.43
N GLU A 70 -0.13 -14.71 3.41
CA GLU A 70 -0.85 -15.12 2.20
C GLU A 70 -0.74 -14.08 1.07
N ASN A 71 -0.76 -12.80 1.38
CA ASN A 71 -0.53 -11.74 0.40
C ASN A 71 0.88 -11.81 -0.24
N ILE A 72 1.91 -12.22 0.49
CA ILE A 72 3.24 -12.44 -0.10
C ILE A 72 3.23 -13.65 -1.04
N LYS A 73 2.54 -14.74 -0.66
CA LYS A 73 2.38 -15.91 -1.53
C LYS A 73 1.66 -15.52 -2.82
N TRP A 74 0.60 -14.73 -2.69
CA TRP A 74 -0.14 -14.23 -3.85
C TRP A 74 0.74 -13.33 -4.73
N ASN A 75 1.47 -12.37 -4.16
CA ASN A 75 2.39 -11.52 -4.90
C ASN A 75 3.47 -12.31 -5.64
N LYS A 76 4.01 -13.37 -5.03
CA LYS A 76 4.98 -14.27 -5.67
C LYS A 76 4.38 -15.03 -6.86
N SER A 77 3.08 -15.29 -6.88
CA SER A 77 2.40 -15.97 -7.97
C SER A 77 2.18 -15.10 -9.20
N ILE A 78 2.25 -13.77 -9.05
CA ILE A 78 2.09 -12.82 -10.15
C ILE A 78 3.28 -12.94 -11.10
N LYS A 79 3.03 -13.42 -12.31
CA LYS A 79 4.08 -13.58 -13.33
C LYS A 79 4.34 -12.30 -14.14
N ASN A 80 3.36 -11.41 -14.19
CA ASN A 80 3.47 -10.16 -14.92
C ASN A 80 4.39 -9.21 -14.15
N LYS A 81 5.35 -8.60 -14.85
CA LYS A 81 6.26 -7.59 -14.29
C LYS A 81 5.68 -6.16 -14.32
N ARG A 82 4.46 -6.00 -14.80
CA ARG A 82 3.74 -4.72 -14.80
C ARG A 82 2.52 -4.83 -13.90
N ILE A 83 2.31 -3.79 -13.11
CA ILE A 83 1.16 -3.65 -12.23
C ILE A 83 0.39 -2.38 -12.57
N MET A 84 -0.92 -2.41 -12.37
CA MET A 84 -1.80 -1.24 -12.48
C MET A 84 -2.05 -0.60 -11.13
N ALA A 85 -1.91 -1.36 -10.04
CA ALA A 85 -2.15 -0.87 -8.70
C ALA A 85 -1.26 -1.56 -7.67
N LEU A 86 -0.97 -0.84 -6.59
CA LEU A 86 -0.37 -1.34 -5.37
C LEU A 86 -1.27 -0.95 -4.20
N LEU A 87 -1.78 -1.95 -3.49
CA LEU A 87 -2.56 -1.75 -2.27
C LEU A 87 -1.69 -2.05 -1.05
N VAL A 88 -1.63 -1.13 -0.12
CA VAL A 88 -0.89 -1.26 1.13
C VAL A 88 -1.84 -1.08 2.30
N ASN A 89 -1.86 -2.03 3.22
CA ASN A 89 -2.59 -1.91 4.47
C ASN A 89 -1.64 -2.01 5.67
N THR A 90 -2.06 -1.44 6.79
CA THR A 90 -1.36 -1.54 8.07
C THR A 90 -2.16 -2.40 9.04
N ARG A 91 -1.52 -2.92 10.08
CA ARG A 91 -2.07 -3.70 11.21
C ARG A 91 -2.56 -5.10 10.90
N ASN A 92 -3.16 -5.37 9.76
CA ASN A 92 -3.74 -6.69 9.48
C ASN A 92 -2.71 -7.59 8.79
N ALA A 93 -1.83 -8.22 9.59
CA ALA A 93 -0.89 -9.22 9.07
C ALA A 93 -1.65 -10.53 8.78
N ASN A 94 -1.71 -10.92 7.51
CA ASN A 94 -2.34 -12.14 7.05
C ASN A 94 -1.34 -13.32 7.07
N ALA A 95 -0.75 -13.59 8.23
CA ALA A 95 0.17 -14.69 8.46
C ALA A 95 -0.47 -15.75 9.34
N PHE A 96 -0.20 -17.03 9.09
CA PHE A 96 -0.78 -18.18 9.82
C PHE A 96 -2.31 -18.29 9.76
N THR A 97 -2.93 -17.73 8.76
CA THR A 97 -4.40 -17.69 8.63
C THR A 97 -4.95 -18.88 7.83
N GLY A 98 -4.07 -19.72 7.29
CA GLY A 98 -4.44 -20.91 6.53
C GLY A 98 -5.30 -20.59 5.29
N LYS A 99 -6.18 -21.51 4.91
CA LYS A 99 -7.05 -21.34 3.75
C LYS A 99 -7.95 -20.11 3.83
N LYS A 100 -8.40 -19.74 5.04
CA LYS A 100 -9.25 -18.55 5.25
C LYS A 100 -8.53 -17.25 4.90
N GLY A 101 -7.23 -17.15 5.18
CA GLY A 101 -6.45 -15.98 4.83
C GLY A 101 -6.26 -15.81 3.32
N TYR A 102 -6.17 -16.90 2.58
CA TYR A 102 -6.08 -16.87 1.13
C TYR A 102 -7.41 -16.47 0.46
N THR A 103 -8.53 -16.99 0.97
CA THR A 103 -9.87 -16.68 0.43
C THR A 103 -10.35 -15.27 0.79
N GLY A 104 -9.72 -14.63 1.77
CA GLY A 104 -10.03 -13.26 2.19
C GLY A 104 -9.14 -12.18 1.55
N LEU A 105 -8.29 -12.57 0.58
CA LEU A 105 -7.54 -11.62 -0.25
C LEU A 105 -8.40 -11.12 -1.39
#